data_dcb7ab43022010cf9f18667f75b3cce5
#
_entry.id   dcb7ab43022010cf9f18667f75b3cce5
#
_cell.length_a   1.000
_cell.length_b   1.000
_cell.length_c   1.000
_cell.angle_alpha   90.00
_cell.angle_beta   90.00
_cell.angle_gamma   90.00
#
_symmetry.space_group_name_H-M   'P 1'
#
loop_
_entity.id
_entity.type
_entity.pdbx_description
1 polymer ?
#
loop_
_entity_poly.entity_id
_entity_poly.type
_entity_poly.pdbx_seq_one_letter_code
_entity_poly.pdbx_strand_id
1 'polypeptide(L)'
;MNKTSIARFFMGGCKMQKNEYIKAKCVDYTHDGLGIVKHEGLPVFVKNMLIDEVGKVKIIKVLKRYAVGRLIELEQSSPFRQEARCPLFKQCGGCHLQHLSPLAQQQFKTKRVQDTLAKIGHCDTQVEPCLMMQEGWFYRNKVQVPVGERNGHLITGFYKQHSNDIVAMDQCFIQNELSNQLIPYTRKLLEEVGEKPFDKVTHQGNIKHILVKYGYYTNQAMLVLITYQRSLCQKDYLVQQLKKRFPQLQTIIQNYNPRHDNVILGEEEMILDGKGYIEDRLLGHTYRISLKSFYQINPQQVEVLYQKAIEFAQLKPTDIVIDAYCGIGTISLSLAQYVKKVYGVEIVEQAIEDAKDNAKRNGVDN
;
A
#
# COMPACT_ATOMS: atom_id res chain seq x y z
N MET A 1 -55.18 -38.20 -9.16
CA MET A 1 -55.11 -37.50 -10.43
C MET A 1 -54.29 -36.27 -10.26
N ASN A 2 -53.24 -36.19 -11.04
CA ASN A 2 -52.35 -35.08 -11.41
C ASN A 2 -51.52 -34.38 -10.34
N LYS A 3 -50.41 -35.01 -10.02
CA LYS A 3 -49.12 -34.31 -9.74
C LYS A 3 -48.52 -33.96 -11.10
N THR A 4 -48.50 -32.70 -11.50
CA THR A 4 -47.59 -32.10 -12.52
C THR A 4 -47.93 -30.64 -12.68
N SER A 5 -47.14 -29.76 -12.17
CA SER A 5 -46.89 -28.41 -12.71
C SER A 5 -46.29 -27.41 -11.68
N ILE A 6 -45.16 -27.72 -11.05
CA ILE A 6 -44.33 -26.68 -10.46
C ILE A 6 -42.87 -27.14 -10.68
N ALA A 7 -42.37 -27.02 -11.89
CA ALA A 7 -40.96 -27.17 -12.16
C ALA A 7 -40.64 -26.67 -13.57
N ARG A 8 -40.74 -25.38 -13.82
CA ARG A 8 -40.16 -24.70 -15.00
C ARG A 8 -40.12 -23.19 -14.84
N PHE A 9 -39.41 -22.69 -13.86
CA PHE A 9 -38.99 -21.28 -13.82
C PHE A 9 -37.66 -21.22 -13.06
N PHE A 10 -36.56 -21.36 -13.75
CA PHE A 10 -35.21 -20.96 -13.40
C PHE A 10 -34.21 -21.80 -14.24
N MET A 11 -34.26 -21.65 -15.55
CA MET A 11 -33.12 -21.99 -16.43
C MET A 11 -33.05 -20.97 -17.57
N GLY A 12 -32.94 -19.68 -17.22
CA GLY A 12 -32.32 -18.68 -18.08
C GLY A 12 -30.82 -18.75 -17.85
N GLY A 13 -30.16 -19.74 -18.42
CA GLY A 13 -28.71 -19.81 -18.38
C GLY A 13 -28.13 -18.54 -18.99
N CYS A 14 -27.23 -17.86 -18.27
CA CYS A 14 -26.48 -16.74 -18.79
C CYS A 14 -25.89 -17.13 -20.15
N LYS A 15 -26.29 -16.47 -21.24
CA LYS A 15 -25.83 -16.74 -22.61
C LYS A 15 -24.43 -16.22 -22.86
N MET A 16 -23.89 -15.38 -21.94
CA MET A 16 -22.58 -14.75 -22.06
C MET A 16 -21.46 -15.77 -22.22
N GLN A 17 -20.59 -15.56 -23.21
CA GLN A 17 -19.48 -16.45 -23.51
C GLN A 17 -18.12 -15.75 -23.39
N LYS A 18 -17.08 -16.54 -23.07
CA LYS A 18 -15.69 -16.06 -23.12
C LYS A 18 -15.35 -15.60 -24.55
N ASN A 19 -14.64 -14.48 -24.65
CA ASN A 19 -14.25 -13.79 -25.89
C ASN A 19 -15.38 -13.05 -26.61
N GLU A 20 -16.59 -13.05 -26.10
CA GLU A 20 -17.67 -12.21 -26.58
C GLU A 20 -17.36 -10.72 -26.37
N TYR A 21 -17.89 -9.87 -27.24
CA TYR A 21 -17.81 -8.42 -27.13
C TYR A 21 -19.19 -7.87 -26.86
N ILE A 22 -19.30 -7.07 -25.80
CA ILE A 22 -20.52 -6.37 -25.44
C ILE A 22 -20.29 -4.87 -25.43
N LYS A 23 -21.31 -4.10 -25.80
CA LYS A 23 -21.37 -2.66 -25.51
C LYS A 23 -22.09 -2.49 -24.17
N ALA A 24 -21.46 -1.81 -23.23
CA ALA A 24 -22.01 -1.71 -21.89
C ALA A 24 -21.69 -0.36 -21.24
N LYS A 25 -22.60 0.10 -20.36
CA LYS A 25 -22.41 1.26 -19.50
C LYS A 25 -21.97 0.81 -18.11
N CYS A 26 -20.93 1.47 -17.56
CA CYS A 26 -20.50 1.26 -16.18
C CYS A 26 -21.49 1.99 -15.23
N VAL A 27 -21.97 1.26 -14.23
CA VAL A 27 -23.01 1.76 -13.32
C VAL A 27 -22.57 1.88 -11.86
N ASP A 28 -21.47 1.22 -11.48
CA ASP A 28 -20.96 1.23 -10.10
C ASP A 28 -19.47 0.78 -10.08
N TYR A 29 -18.89 0.72 -8.90
CA TYR A 29 -17.55 0.19 -8.66
C TYR A 29 -17.57 -0.98 -7.69
N THR A 30 -16.60 -1.90 -7.86
CA THR A 30 -16.25 -2.86 -6.81
C THR A 30 -15.50 -2.14 -5.67
N HIS A 31 -15.31 -2.84 -4.55
CA HIS A 31 -14.58 -2.30 -3.40
C HIS A 31 -13.11 -1.93 -3.71
N ASP A 32 -12.52 -2.52 -4.73
CA ASP A 32 -11.14 -2.30 -5.21
C ASP A 32 -11.07 -1.41 -6.46
N GLY A 33 -12.21 -0.79 -6.86
CA GLY A 33 -12.26 0.23 -7.91
C GLY A 33 -12.37 -0.32 -9.34
N LEU A 34 -12.78 -1.57 -9.53
CA LEU A 34 -13.15 -2.05 -10.86
C LEU A 34 -14.54 -1.50 -11.22
N GLY A 35 -14.72 -1.08 -12.47
CA GLY A 35 -16.04 -0.70 -12.97
C GLY A 35 -16.99 -1.91 -13.01
N ILE A 36 -18.24 -1.70 -12.67
CA ILE A 36 -19.30 -2.69 -12.76
C ILE A 36 -20.23 -2.33 -13.90
N VAL A 37 -20.33 -3.22 -14.89
CA VAL A 37 -21.36 -3.17 -15.92
C VAL A 37 -22.34 -4.32 -15.70
N LYS A 38 -23.61 -4.15 -16.09
CA LYS A 38 -24.62 -5.20 -16.01
C LYS A 38 -24.96 -5.67 -17.43
N HIS A 39 -24.87 -6.96 -17.66
CA HIS A 39 -25.23 -7.56 -18.93
C HIS A 39 -25.98 -8.88 -18.70
N GLU A 40 -27.16 -9.04 -19.29
CA GLU A 40 -28.06 -10.23 -19.13
C GLU A 40 -28.26 -10.64 -17.65
N GLY A 41 -28.40 -9.67 -16.75
CA GLY A 41 -28.60 -9.91 -15.31
C GLY A 41 -27.34 -10.30 -14.53
N LEU A 42 -26.19 -10.43 -15.20
CA LEU A 42 -24.92 -10.76 -14.57
C LEU A 42 -24.02 -9.51 -14.44
N PRO A 43 -23.38 -9.24 -13.28
CA PRO A 43 -22.39 -8.20 -13.16
C PRO A 43 -21.10 -8.61 -13.87
N VAL A 44 -20.52 -7.68 -14.63
CA VAL A 44 -19.21 -7.83 -15.28
C VAL A 44 -18.25 -6.81 -14.69
N PHE A 45 -17.14 -7.25 -14.13
CA PHE A 45 -16.12 -6.40 -13.54
C PHE A 45 -15.09 -6.02 -14.60
N VAL A 46 -14.92 -4.73 -14.81
CA VAL A 46 -14.08 -4.17 -15.88
C VAL A 46 -13.02 -3.24 -15.32
N LYS A 47 -11.75 -3.63 -15.48
CA LYS A 47 -10.63 -2.78 -15.04
C LYS A 47 -10.57 -1.48 -15.86
N ASN A 48 -10.25 -0.36 -15.19
CA ASN A 48 -10.05 0.96 -15.79
C ASN A 48 -11.30 1.55 -16.47
N MET A 49 -12.49 1.08 -16.14
CA MET A 49 -13.76 1.67 -16.60
C MET A 49 -14.42 2.44 -15.45
N LEU A 50 -14.86 3.65 -15.70
CA LEU A 50 -15.43 4.54 -14.71
C LEU A 50 -16.95 4.60 -14.83
N ILE A 51 -17.63 4.99 -13.73
CA ILE A 51 -19.08 5.23 -13.74
C ILE A 51 -19.44 6.22 -14.85
N ASP A 52 -20.58 5.98 -15.50
CA ASP A 52 -21.15 6.68 -16.66
C ASP A 52 -20.40 6.47 -17.97
N GLU A 53 -19.30 5.76 -18.00
CA GLU A 53 -18.65 5.43 -19.24
C GLU A 53 -19.40 4.37 -20.03
N VAL A 54 -19.42 4.53 -21.33
CA VAL A 54 -19.92 3.55 -22.30
C VAL A 54 -18.76 3.09 -23.15
N GLY A 55 -18.64 1.77 -23.34
CA GLY A 55 -17.56 1.24 -24.15
C GLY A 55 -17.76 -0.21 -24.57
N LYS A 56 -16.89 -0.65 -25.46
CA LYS A 56 -16.79 -2.02 -25.95
C LYS A 56 -15.96 -2.85 -24.98
N VAL A 57 -16.57 -3.85 -24.36
CA VAL A 57 -15.94 -4.73 -23.36
C VAL A 57 -15.84 -6.14 -23.92
N LYS A 58 -14.64 -6.71 -23.87
CA LYS A 58 -14.41 -8.14 -24.21
C LYS A 58 -14.53 -8.96 -22.93
N ILE A 59 -15.35 -10.01 -22.94
CA ILE A 59 -15.49 -10.96 -21.85
C ILE A 59 -14.26 -11.86 -21.78
N ILE A 60 -13.55 -11.83 -20.66
CA ILE A 60 -12.32 -12.60 -20.43
C ILE A 60 -12.62 -13.92 -19.72
N LYS A 61 -13.55 -13.88 -18.75
CA LYS A 61 -13.92 -15.06 -17.94
C LYS A 61 -15.36 -14.92 -17.50
N VAL A 62 -16.10 -16.02 -17.55
CA VAL A 62 -17.46 -16.12 -17.02
C VAL A 62 -17.45 -17.08 -15.83
N LEU A 63 -18.05 -16.67 -14.72
CA LEU A 63 -18.22 -17.44 -13.49
C LEU A 63 -19.71 -17.52 -13.16
N LYS A 64 -20.07 -18.33 -12.17
CA LYS A 64 -21.47 -18.57 -11.80
C LYS A 64 -22.25 -17.31 -11.40
N ARG A 65 -21.58 -16.33 -10.76
CA ARG A 65 -22.23 -15.14 -10.18
C ARG A 65 -21.77 -13.81 -10.78
N TYR A 66 -20.72 -13.81 -11.61
CA TYR A 66 -20.17 -12.63 -12.24
C TYR A 66 -19.30 -13.01 -13.43
N ALA A 67 -18.96 -12.03 -14.25
CA ALA A 67 -17.94 -12.16 -15.28
C ALA A 67 -16.84 -11.12 -15.12
N VAL A 68 -15.73 -11.34 -15.80
CA VAL A 68 -14.60 -10.39 -15.88
C VAL A 68 -14.48 -9.93 -17.32
N GLY A 69 -14.44 -8.62 -17.51
CA GLY A 69 -14.30 -7.98 -18.81
C GLY A 69 -13.02 -7.15 -18.91
N ARG A 70 -12.62 -6.88 -20.15
CA ARG A 70 -11.56 -5.95 -20.52
C ARG A 70 -12.13 -4.85 -21.38
N LEU A 71 -11.97 -3.61 -20.97
CA LEU A 71 -12.29 -2.44 -21.81
C LEU A 71 -11.37 -2.47 -23.04
N ILE A 72 -11.95 -2.53 -24.22
CA ILE A 72 -11.25 -2.52 -25.50
C ILE A 72 -11.26 -1.12 -26.10
N GLU A 73 -12.41 -0.48 -26.08
CA GLU A 73 -12.63 0.83 -26.67
C GLU A 73 -13.59 1.62 -25.78
N LEU A 74 -13.26 2.89 -25.54
CA LEU A 74 -14.09 3.82 -24.79
C LEU A 74 -14.85 4.69 -25.80
N GLU A 75 -16.17 4.57 -25.84
CA GLU A 75 -17.04 5.34 -26.74
C GLU A 75 -17.51 6.65 -26.11
N GLN A 76 -17.81 6.60 -24.81
CA GLN A 76 -18.21 7.77 -24.02
C GLN A 76 -17.40 7.80 -22.72
N SER A 77 -16.70 8.89 -22.51
CA SER A 77 -15.87 9.12 -21.30
C SER A 77 -16.71 9.72 -20.17
N SER A 78 -16.38 9.36 -18.94
CA SER A 78 -16.90 10.03 -17.74
C SER A 78 -16.30 11.43 -17.60
N PRO A 79 -17.06 12.44 -17.13
CA PRO A 79 -16.52 13.76 -16.83
C PRO A 79 -15.46 13.74 -15.70
N PHE A 80 -15.43 12.66 -14.93
CA PHE A 80 -14.48 12.46 -13.85
C PHE A 80 -13.19 11.72 -14.28
N ARG A 81 -13.09 11.35 -15.55
CA ARG A 81 -11.87 10.75 -16.08
C ARG A 81 -10.78 11.80 -16.24
N GLN A 82 -9.60 11.46 -15.77
CA GLN A 82 -8.38 12.21 -16.00
C GLN A 82 -7.28 11.30 -16.56
N GLU A 83 -6.25 11.89 -17.13
CA GLU A 83 -5.05 11.14 -17.50
C GLU A 83 -4.27 10.73 -16.25
N ALA A 84 -3.86 9.46 -16.19
CA ALA A 84 -3.04 8.98 -15.09
C ALA A 84 -1.62 9.57 -15.19
N ARG A 85 -1.16 10.24 -14.15
CA ARG A 85 0.17 10.85 -14.09
C ARG A 85 1.30 9.83 -14.33
N CYS A 86 1.13 8.59 -13.86
CA CYS A 86 2.13 7.55 -13.99
C CYS A 86 1.99 6.82 -15.34
N PRO A 87 3.01 6.83 -16.22
CA PRO A 87 2.95 6.13 -17.49
C PRO A 87 2.82 4.61 -17.35
N LEU A 88 3.21 4.06 -16.20
CA LEU A 88 3.13 2.64 -15.89
C LEU A 88 1.81 2.23 -15.23
N PHE A 89 0.85 3.17 -15.05
CA PHE A 89 -0.41 2.93 -14.34
C PHE A 89 -1.19 1.70 -14.85
N LYS A 90 -1.22 1.49 -16.15
CA LYS A 90 -1.94 0.36 -16.76
C LYS A 90 -1.27 -1.00 -16.52
N GLN A 91 0.02 -1.01 -16.19
CA GLN A 91 0.84 -2.23 -16.03
C GLN A 91 1.10 -2.54 -14.55
N CYS A 92 1.44 -1.52 -13.75
CA CYS A 92 1.80 -1.63 -12.35
C CYS A 92 0.58 -1.98 -11.48
N GLY A 93 0.76 -2.89 -10.51
CA GLY A 93 -0.27 -3.27 -9.55
C GLY A 93 -0.41 -2.32 -8.35
N GLY A 94 0.44 -1.28 -8.25
CA GLY A 94 0.51 -0.43 -7.06
C GLY A 94 -0.58 0.63 -6.93
N CYS A 95 -1.25 1.03 -8.02
CA CYS A 95 -2.29 2.07 -8.03
C CYS A 95 -3.52 1.63 -8.82
N HIS A 96 -4.72 2.00 -8.34
CA HIS A 96 -5.98 1.58 -8.98
C HIS A 96 -6.81 2.75 -9.54
N LEU A 97 -6.66 3.97 -9.01
CA LEU A 97 -7.59 5.08 -9.25
C LEU A 97 -6.95 6.36 -9.82
N GLN A 98 -5.73 6.32 -10.36
CA GLN A 98 -5.08 7.53 -10.89
C GLN A 98 -5.85 8.17 -12.06
N HIS A 99 -6.64 7.39 -12.79
CA HIS A 99 -7.48 7.84 -13.90
C HIS A 99 -8.82 8.44 -13.45
N LEU A 100 -9.12 8.41 -12.17
CA LEU A 100 -10.30 9.00 -11.54
C LEU A 100 -9.91 10.32 -10.85
N SER A 101 -10.66 11.40 -11.11
CA SER A 101 -10.38 12.71 -10.51
C SER A 101 -10.42 12.69 -8.99
N PRO A 102 -9.70 13.58 -8.28
CA PRO A 102 -9.69 13.62 -6.82
C PRO A 102 -11.08 13.71 -6.19
N LEU A 103 -11.96 14.55 -6.75
CA LEU A 103 -13.34 14.67 -6.28
C LEU A 103 -14.10 13.34 -6.38
N ALA A 104 -13.98 12.65 -7.51
CA ALA A 104 -14.65 11.36 -7.68
C ALA A 104 -14.00 10.24 -6.84
N GLN A 105 -12.72 10.31 -6.54
CA GLN A 105 -12.08 9.43 -5.55
C GLN A 105 -12.64 9.66 -4.15
N GLN A 106 -12.90 10.90 -3.75
CA GLN A 106 -13.56 11.24 -2.49
C GLN A 106 -14.96 10.63 -2.43
N GLN A 107 -15.76 10.86 -3.46
CA GLN A 107 -17.11 10.29 -3.56
C GLN A 107 -17.12 8.76 -3.51
N PHE A 108 -16.21 8.12 -4.24
CA PHE A 108 -16.06 6.66 -4.22
C PHE A 108 -15.74 6.13 -2.82
N LYS A 109 -14.80 6.75 -2.11
CA LYS A 109 -14.41 6.34 -0.75
C LYS A 109 -15.54 6.56 0.26
N THR A 110 -16.23 7.70 0.19
CA THR A 110 -17.39 8.02 1.05
C THR A 110 -18.52 7.01 0.80
N LYS A 111 -18.88 6.81 -0.47
CA LYS A 111 -19.93 5.85 -0.86
C LYS A 111 -19.59 4.42 -0.41
N ARG A 112 -18.34 4.01 -0.50
CA ARG A 112 -17.91 2.66 -0.06
C ARG A 112 -18.18 2.44 1.43
N VAL A 113 -17.89 3.42 2.29
CA VAL A 113 -18.19 3.34 3.73
C VAL A 113 -19.69 3.35 3.96
N GLN A 114 -20.41 4.28 3.33
CA GLN A 114 -21.87 4.37 3.40
C GLN A 114 -22.56 3.05 3.01
N ASP A 115 -22.17 2.47 1.86
CA ASP A 115 -22.71 1.20 1.38
C ASP A 115 -22.39 0.03 2.32
N THR A 116 -21.21 0.02 2.94
CA THR A 116 -20.81 -1.04 3.88
C THR A 116 -21.62 -0.96 5.16
N LEU A 117 -21.82 0.24 5.73
CA LEU A 117 -22.65 0.44 6.91
C LEU A 117 -24.10 0.06 6.64
N ALA A 118 -24.67 0.52 5.54
CA ALA A 118 -26.06 0.23 5.20
C ALA A 118 -26.31 -1.24 4.85
N LYS A 119 -25.48 -1.85 3.97
CA LYS A 119 -25.75 -3.18 3.40
C LYS A 119 -25.22 -4.34 4.27
N ILE A 120 -24.13 -4.14 5.00
CA ILE A 120 -23.49 -5.18 5.82
C ILE A 120 -23.74 -4.90 7.30
N GLY A 121 -23.56 -3.66 7.74
CA GLY A 121 -23.76 -3.25 9.13
C GLY A 121 -25.21 -3.05 9.50
N HIS A 122 -26.14 -2.98 8.52
CA HIS A 122 -27.55 -2.65 8.72
C HIS A 122 -27.74 -1.35 9.53
N CYS A 123 -26.82 -0.40 9.35
CA CYS A 123 -26.78 0.87 10.05
C CYS A 123 -27.09 1.98 9.04
N ASP A 124 -28.20 2.66 9.25
CA ASP A 124 -28.65 3.81 8.43
C ASP A 124 -28.12 5.11 9.08
N THR A 125 -26.84 5.37 8.89
CA THR A 125 -26.17 6.60 9.33
C THR A 125 -25.56 7.31 8.14
N GLN A 126 -25.58 8.64 8.18
CA GLN A 126 -24.92 9.45 7.15
C GLN A 126 -23.40 9.43 7.36
N VAL A 127 -22.66 9.18 6.28
CA VAL A 127 -21.21 9.23 6.28
C VAL A 127 -20.74 10.57 5.73
N GLU A 128 -19.95 11.28 6.51
CA GLU A 128 -19.33 12.53 6.09
C GLU A 128 -18.37 12.32 4.92
N PRO A 129 -18.16 13.34 4.06
CA PRO A 129 -17.23 13.24 2.95
C PRO A 129 -15.82 12.85 3.42
N CYS A 130 -15.20 11.90 2.71
CA CYS A 130 -13.83 11.45 3.00
C CYS A 130 -12.86 12.63 2.97
N LEU A 131 -12.06 12.80 4.01
CA LEU A 131 -11.02 13.82 4.05
C LEU A 131 -9.88 13.45 3.11
N MET A 132 -9.55 14.33 2.18
CA MET A 132 -8.55 14.10 1.14
C MET A 132 -7.33 14.99 1.34
N MET A 133 -6.17 14.52 0.85
CA MET A 133 -5.00 15.39 0.68
C MET A 133 -5.27 16.41 -0.42
N GLN A 134 -4.67 17.60 -0.29
CA GLN A 134 -4.63 18.57 -1.39
C GLN A 134 -3.82 18.04 -2.57
N GLU A 135 -2.61 17.52 -2.28
CA GLU A 135 -1.69 16.93 -3.25
C GLU A 135 -1.47 15.44 -2.93
N GLY A 136 -2.11 14.55 -3.66
CA GLY A 136 -2.06 13.08 -3.44
C GLY A 136 -0.80 12.39 -3.99
N TRP A 137 0.35 13.10 -4.07
CA TRP A 137 1.58 12.62 -4.66
C TRP A 137 2.74 12.66 -3.68
N PHE A 138 3.77 11.83 -3.93
CA PHE A 138 5.04 11.78 -3.16
C PHE A 138 4.89 11.60 -1.64
N TYR A 139 3.74 11.10 -1.17
CA TYR A 139 3.40 11.01 0.25
C TYR A 139 3.97 9.79 0.96
N ARG A 140 4.32 8.69 0.24
CA ARG A 140 4.75 7.45 0.89
C ARG A 140 6.12 7.60 1.51
N ASN A 141 6.18 7.40 2.83
CA ASN A 141 7.41 7.40 3.61
C ASN A 141 8.03 5.99 3.78
N LYS A 142 7.37 4.94 3.31
CA LYS A 142 7.92 3.58 3.25
C LYS A 142 7.75 3.00 1.86
N VAL A 143 8.85 2.52 1.33
CA VAL A 143 8.91 1.87 0.02
C VAL A 143 9.63 0.55 0.15
N GLN A 144 9.12 -0.48 -0.52
CA GLN A 144 9.70 -1.80 -0.55
C GLN A 144 9.51 -2.35 -1.95
N VAL A 145 10.61 -2.57 -2.65
CA VAL A 145 10.61 -3.02 -4.04
C VAL A 145 11.37 -4.32 -4.19
N PRO A 146 10.85 -5.30 -4.93
CA PRO A 146 11.63 -6.47 -5.32
C PRO A 146 12.77 -6.07 -6.26
N VAL A 147 13.83 -6.84 -6.21
CA VAL A 147 14.94 -6.77 -7.16
C VAL A 147 14.86 -7.98 -8.09
N GLY A 148 14.96 -7.75 -9.38
CA GLY A 148 14.99 -8.78 -10.41
C GLY A 148 16.05 -8.48 -11.46
N GLU A 149 16.07 -9.27 -12.52
CA GLU A 149 16.98 -9.09 -13.65
C GLU A 149 16.21 -9.05 -14.97
N ARG A 150 16.66 -8.20 -15.89
CA ARG A 150 16.19 -8.18 -17.27
C ARG A 150 17.35 -7.84 -18.20
N ASN A 151 17.59 -8.69 -19.20
CA ASN A 151 18.68 -8.51 -20.17
C ASN A 151 20.08 -8.35 -19.52
N GLY A 152 20.35 -9.06 -18.43
CA GLY A 152 21.63 -8.99 -17.71
C GLY A 152 21.77 -7.82 -16.73
N HIS A 153 20.78 -6.95 -16.61
CA HIS A 153 20.77 -5.78 -15.72
C HIS A 153 19.80 -5.95 -14.57
N LEU A 154 20.16 -5.45 -13.39
CA LEU A 154 19.26 -5.41 -12.26
C LEU A 154 18.09 -4.44 -12.52
N ILE A 155 16.90 -4.87 -12.16
CA ILE A 155 15.69 -4.03 -12.20
C ILE A 155 15.05 -3.97 -10.81
N THR A 156 14.43 -2.82 -10.52
CA THR A 156 13.58 -2.61 -9.35
C THR A 156 12.23 -2.05 -9.79
N GLY A 157 11.17 -2.34 -9.05
CA GLY A 157 9.84 -1.84 -9.38
C GLY A 157 8.77 -2.49 -8.53
N PHE A 158 7.52 -2.48 -9.00
CA PHE A 158 6.44 -3.21 -8.35
C PHE A 158 5.94 -4.34 -9.23
N TYR A 159 5.30 -5.31 -8.62
CA TYR A 159 4.70 -6.40 -9.38
C TYR A 159 3.54 -5.92 -10.25
N LYS A 160 3.44 -6.52 -11.42
CA LYS A 160 2.26 -6.43 -12.25
C LYS A 160 1.07 -7.04 -11.50
N GLN A 161 -0.11 -6.50 -11.68
CA GLN A 161 -1.30 -7.01 -11.01
C GLN A 161 -1.54 -8.49 -11.33
N HIS A 162 -1.76 -9.31 -10.31
CA HIS A 162 -1.93 -10.77 -10.39
C HIS A 162 -0.75 -11.52 -11.05
N SER A 163 0.46 -11.02 -10.94
CA SER A 163 1.68 -11.63 -11.47
C SER A 163 2.85 -11.38 -10.52
N ASN A 164 3.90 -12.18 -10.67
CA ASN A 164 5.20 -11.97 -10.04
C ASN A 164 6.19 -11.23 -10.96
N ASP A 165 5.75 -10.78 -12.13
CA ASP A 165 6.56 -10.00 -13.04
C ASP A 165 6.80 -8.59 -12.50
N ILE A 166 8.05 -8.16 -12.47
CA ILE A 166 8.42 -6.82 -12.03
C ILE A 166 8.20 -5.83 -13.19
N VAL A 167 7.38 -4.84 -12.95
CA VAL A 167 7.28 -3.64 -13.79
C VAL A 167 8.42 -2.72 -13.38
N ALA A 168 9.51 -2.75 -14.14
CA ALA A 168 10.71 -1.95 -13.87
C ALA A 168 10.37 -0.46 -13.88
N MET A 169 10.87 0.27 -12.89
CA MET A 169 10.68 1.72 -12.78
C MET A 169 11.82 2.37 -12.02
N ASP A 170 12.17 3.57 -12.42
CA ASP A 170 13.13 4.44 -11.73
C ASP A 170 12.43 5.53 -10.92
N GLN A 171 11.16 5.83 -11.24
CA GLN A 171 10.37 6.85 -10.55
C GLN A 171 8.95 6.34 -10.26
N CYS A 172 8.49 6.58 -9.05
CA CYS A 172 7.11 6.34 -8.63
C CYS A 172 6.50 7.62 -8.04
N PHE A 173 5.39 8.09 -8.58
CA PHE A 173 4.77 9.36 -8.21
C PHE A 173 4.08 9.37 -6.84
N ILE A 174 3.95 8.23 -6.17
CA ILE A 174 3.43 8.17 -4.80
C ILE A 174 4.53 7.99 -3.75
N GLN A 175 5.76 7.60 -4.16
CA GLN A 175 6.93 7.52 -3.27
C GLN A 175 7.52 8.92 -3.03
N ASN A 176 8.10 9.14 -1.85
CA ASN A 176 8.87 10.36 -1.60
C ASN A 176 10.06 10.48 -2.57
N GLU A 177 10.49 11.70 -2.81
CA GLU A 177 11.53 12.00 -3.80
C GLU A 177 12.89 11.37 -3.46
N LEU A 178 13.24 11.30 -2.17
CA LEU A 178 14.48 10.66 -1.75
C LEU A 178 14.48 9.16 -2.11
N SER A 179 13.38 8.45 -1.89
CA SER A 179 13.27 7.04 -2.28
C SER A 179 13.40 6.83 -3.80
N ASN A 180 12.87 7.77 -4.61
CA ASN A 180 13.01 7.75 -6.07
C ASN A 180 14.46 7.96 -6.54
N GLN A 181 15.32 8.54 -5.71
CA GLN A 181 16.76 8.69 -6.00
C GLN A 181 17.57 7.53 -5.40
N LEU A 182 17.26 7.16 -4.16
CA LEU A 182 18.03 6.18 -3.39
C LEU A 182 17.91 4.77 -3.97
N ILE A 183 16.73 4.33 -4.37
CA ILE A 183 16.50 2.96 -4.89
C ILE A 183 17.25 2.72 -6.21
N PRO A 184 17.13 3.56 -7.24
CA PRO A 184 17.89 3.36 -8.48
C PRO A 184 19.40 3.44 -8.29
N TYR A 185 19.88 4.34 -7.42
CA TYR A 185 21.30 4.44 -7.10
C TYR A 185 21.81 3.19 -6.37
N THR A 186 21.06 2.68 -5.38
CA THR A 186 21.38 1.43 -4.68
C THR A 186 21.43 0.26 -5.66
N ARG A 187 20.44 0.13 -6.55
CA ARG A 187 20.41 -0.89 -7.60
C ARG A 187 21.66 -0.85 -8.47
N LYS A 188 22.06 0.35 -8.93
CA LYS A 188 23.27 0.55 -9.73
C LYS A 188 24.53 0.09 -8.99
N LEU A 189 24.68 0.48 -7.72
CA LEU A 189 25.82 0.03 -6.90
C LEU A 189 25.84 -1.50 -6.71
N LEU A 190 24.70 -2.12 -6.45
CA LEU A 190 24.59 -3.58 -6.32
C LEU A 190 25.02 -4.29 -7.60
N GLU A 191 24.66 -3.74 -8.76
CA GLU A 191 25.08 -4.27 -10.06
C GLU A 191 26.59 -4.08 -10.27
N GLU A 192 27.17 -2.92 -9.92
CA GLU A 192 28.61 -2.61 -10.01
C GLU A 192 29.46 -3.58 -9.18
N VAL A 193 29.01 -3.98 -7.99
CA VAL A 193 29.74 -4.93 -7.14
C VAL A 193 29.46 -6.39 -7.47
N GLY A 194 28.67 -6.68 -8.50
CA GLY A 194 28.39 -8.02 -8.99
C GLY A 194 27.32 -8.79 -8.21
N GLU A 195 26.52 -8.12 -7.37
CA GLU A 195 25.39 -8.76 -6.71
C GLU A 195 24.34 -9.22 -7.73
N LYS A 196 23.69 -10.35 -7.43
CA LYS A 196 22.63 -10.93 -8.26
C LYS A 196 21.30 -10.94 -7.53
N PRO A 197 20.17 -10.78 -8.23
CA PRO A 197 18.88 -10.90 -7.62
C PRO A 197 18.61 -12.36 -7.22
N PHE A 198 17.89 -12.56 -6.14
CA PHE A 198 17.50 -13.89 -5.71
C PHE A 198 16.40 -14.46 -6.63
N ASP A 199 16.67 -15.58 -7.25
CA ASP A 199 15.72 -16.33 -8.06
C ASP A 199 15.02 -17.40 -7.20
N LYS A 200 13.68 -17.33 -7.12
CA LYS A 200 12.86 -18.23 -6.30
C LYS A 200 12.79 -19.66 -6.83
N VAL A 201 13.13 -19.88 -8.11
CA VAL A 201 13.04 -21.20 -8.77
C VAL A 201 14.37 -21.93 -8.64
N THR A 202 15.46 -21.25 -8.96
CA THR A 202 16.82 -21.83 -8.92
C THR A 202 17.48 -21.71 -7.56
N HIS A 203 16.93 -20.87 -6.67
CA HIS A 203 17.50 -20.51 -5.35
C HIS A 203 18.91 -19.90 -5.44
N GLN A 204 19.23 -19.29 -6.57
CA GLN A 204 20.50 -18.62 -6.81
C GLN A 204 20.38 -17.12 -6.63
N GLY A 205 21.52 -16.44 -6.47
CA GLY A 205 21.58 -15.01 -6.22
C GLY A 205 21.37 -14.67 -4.74
N ASN A 206 21.27 -13.36 -4.45
CA ASN A 206 21.32 -12.87 -3.08
C ASN A 206 20.25 -11.80 -2.78
N ILE A 207 20.15 -10.77 -3.61
CA ILE A 207 19.31 -9.60 -3.31
C ILE A 207 17.84 -9.89 -3.62
N LYS A 208 16.99 -9.83 -2.59
CA LYS A 208 15.54 -10.07 -2.71
C LYS A 208 14.77 -8.76 -2.88
N HIS A 209 15.01 -7.79 -1.98
CA HIS A 209 14.30 -6.51 -1.98
C HIS A 209 15.23 -5.38 -1.52
N ILE A 210 14.86 -4.17 -1.92
CA ILE A 210 15.35 -2.92 -1.33
C ILE A 210 14.17 -2.28 -0.60
N LEU A 211 14.36 -1.93 0.68
CA LEU A 211 13.37 -1.21 1.47
C LEU A 211 13.96 0.13 1.93
N VAL A 212 13.14 1.18 1.82
CA VAL A 212 13.47 2.52 2.32
C VAL A 212 12.38 2.95 3.28
N LYS A 213 12.75 3.43 4.46
CA LYS A 213 11.90 4.22 5.34
C LYS A 213 12.42 5.64 5.41
N TYR A 214 11.50 6.60 5.48
CA TYR A 214 11.81 8.02 5.46
C TYR A 214 11.03 8.77 6.52
N GLY A 215 11.73 9.51 7.37
CA GLY A 215 11.14 10.43 8.33
C GLY A 215 10.81 11.74 7.62
N TYR A 216 9.55 12.00 7.42
CA TYR A 216 9.05 13.12 6.62
C TYR A 216 9.44 14.48 7.23
N TYR A 217 9.27 14.64 8.55
CA TYR A 217 9.58 15.88 9.25
C TYR A 217 11.03 16.01 9.68
N THR A 218 11.77 14.88 9.77
CA THR A 218 13.17 14.89 10.20
C THR A 218 14.15 14.78 9.03
N ASN A 219 13.65 14.45 7.83
CA ASN A 219 14.47 14.18 6.65
C ASN A 219 15.52 13.07 6.87
N GLN A 220 15.22 12.11 7.76
CA GLN A 220 16.07 10.96 8.02
C GLN A 220 15.64 9.78 7.16
N ALA A 221 16.60 9.01 6.66
CA ALA A 221 16.33 7.81 5.87
C ALA A 221 17.00 6.57 6.45
N MET A 222 16.31 5.44 6.30
CA MET A 222 16.80 4.09 6.53
C MET A 222 16.79 3.33 5.19
N LEU A 223 17.90 2.73 4.83
CA LEU A 223 18.01 1.79 3.72
C LEU A 223 18.16 0.38 4.25
N VAL A 224 17.39 -0.56 3.71
CA VAL A 224 17.49 -1.97 4.07
C VAL A 224 17.68 -2.81 2.81
N LEU A 225 18.70 -3.63 2.80
CA LEU A 225 18.95 -4.65 1.80
C LEU A 225 18.45 -5.99 2.34
N ILE A 226 17.41 -6.53 1.76
CA ILE A 226 16.88 -7.85 2.11
C ILE A 226 17.62 -8.89 1.26
N THR A 227 18.37 -9.78 1.92
CA THR A 227 19.27 -10.72 1.27
C THR A 227 18.94 -12.17 1.60
N TYR A 228 19.23 -13.06 0.69
CA TYR A 228 19.14 -14.50 0.89
C TYR A 228 20.35 -15.08 1.62
N GLN A 229 21.51 -14.43 1.50
CA GLN A 229 22.76 -14.81 2.15
C GLN A 229 23.17 -13.78 3.19
N ARG A 230 24.00 -14.19 4.17
CA ARG A 230 24.58 -13.27 5.16
C ARG A 230 25.75 -12.45 4.60
N SER A 231 26.38 -12.91 3.53
CA SER A 231 27.43 -12.17 2.84
C SER A 231 26.83 -11.12 1.89
N LEU A 232 27.53 -10.01 1.73
CA LEU A 232 27.21 -8.94 0.78
C LEU A 232 28.52 -8.52 0.10
N CYS A 233 28.53 -8.50 -1.24
CA CYS A 233 29.70 -8.15 -2.02
C CYS A 233 30.12 -6.71 -1.73
N GLN A 234 31.42 -6.51 -1.48
CA GLN A 234 32.02 -5.18 -1.23
C GLN A 234 31.20 -4.29 -0.30
N LYS A 235 30.74 -4.85 0.79
CA LYS A 235 29.82 -4.22 1.76
C LYS A 235 30.27 -2.80 2.16
N ASP A 236 31.55 -2.62 2.51
CA ASP A 236 32.08 -1.35 2.98
C ASP A 236 32.10 -0.28 1.88
N TYR A 237 32.38 -0.69 0.65
CA TYR A 237 32.28 0.18 -0.53
C TYR A 237 30.84 0.64 -0.77
N LEU A 238 29.86 -0.27 -0.72
CA LEU A 238 28.44 0.07 -0.84
C LEU A 238 28.02 1.11 0.20
N VAL A 239 28.35 0.87 1.46
CA VAL A 239 28.04 1.78 2.58
C VAL A 239 28.66 3.16 2.34
N GLN A 240 29.96 3.20 1.98
CA GLN A 240 30.66 4.46 1.73
C GLN A 240 30.03 5.28 0.61
N GLN A 241 29.71 4.65 -0.54
CA GLN A 241 29.11 5.35 -1.69
C GLN A 241 27.71 5.87 -1.37
N LEU A 242 26.89 5.07 -0.68
CA LEU A 242 25.55 5.45 -0.25
C LEU A 242 25.57 6.63 0.71
N LYS A 243 26.41 6.59 1.73
CA LYS A 243 26.55 7.69 2.72
C LYS A 243 27.08 8.98 2.09
N LYS A 244 28.06 8.87 1.18
CA LYS A 244 28.60 10.02 0.44
C LYS A 244 27.53 10.70 -0.41
N ARG A 245 26.65 9.93 -1.04
CA ARG A 245 25.62 10.46 -1.96
C ARG A 245 24.38 10.96 -1.23
N PHE A 246 24.01 10.34 -0.11
CA PHE A 246 22.79 10.60 0.63
C PHE A 246 23.07 10.90 2.11
N PRO A 247 23.37 12.16 2.47
CA PRO A 247 23.64 12.55 3.86
C PRO A 247 22.42 12.35 4.79
N GLN A 248 21.18 12.27 4.23
CA GLN A 248 19.96 11.96 4.97
C GLN A 248 19.92 10.52 5.48
N LEU A 249 20.77 9.63 4.93
CA LEU A 249 20.79 8.22 5.26
C LEU A 249 21.41 8.02 6.66
N GLN A 250 20.56 7.83 7.67
CA GLN A 250 20.95 7.69 9.07
C GLN A 250 21.39 6.28 9.42
N THR A 251 20.85 5.29 8.70
CA THR A 251 21.20 3.89 8.95
C THR A 251 21.03 3.05 7.69
N ILE A 252 21.92 2.05 7.55
CA ILE A 252 21.89 1.03 6.52
C ILE A 252 21.85 -0.32 7.22
N ILE A 253 20.90 -1.16 6.86
CA ILE A 253 20.67 -2.47 7.47
C ILE A 253 20.71 -3.55 6.38
N GLN A 254 21.34 -4.66 6.65
CA GLN A 254 21.13 -5.91 5.94
C GLN A 254 20.15 -6.76 6.74
N ASN A 255 19.07 -7.18 6.13
CA ASN A 255 18.12 -8.11 6.71
C ASN A 255 18.24 -9.46 6.01
N TYR A 256 18.75 -10.47 6.74
CA TYR A 256 18.91 -11.82 6.22
C TYR A 256 17.58 -12.55 6.23
N ASN A 257 17.12 -12.97 5.06
CA ASN A 257 15.87 -13.71 4.88
C ASN A 257 16.08 -14.94 4.00
N PRO A 258 16.37 -16.13 4.57
CA PRO A 258 16.55 -17.37 3.82
C PRO A 258 15.23 -18.03 3.35
N ARG A 259 14.06 -17.43 3.68
CA ARG A 259 12.75 -18.01 3.40
C ARG A 259 12.44 -17.99 1.90
N HIS A 260 11.63 -18.97 1.45
CA HIS A 260 11.18 -19.10 0.07
C HIS A 260 9.72 -18.66 -0.13
N ASP A 261 9.03 -18.29 0.95
CA ASP A 261 7.65 -17.80 0.95
C ASP A 261 7.55 -16.29 0.60
N ASN A 262 6.38 -15.71 0.83
CA ASN A 262 6.12 -14.30 0.54
C ASN A 262 6.45 -13.35 1.71
N VAL A 263 6.98 -13.88 2.83
CA VAL A 263 7.45 -13.06 3.94
C VAL A 263 8.73 -12.35 3.53
N ILE A 264 8.74 -11.04 3.62
CA ILE A 264 9.81 -10.21 3.04
C ILE A 264 10.94 -10.00 4.03
N LEU A 265 10.64 -9.70 5.29
CA LEU A 265 11.64 -9.51 6.32
C LEU A 265 11.96 -10.83 7.01
N GLY A 266 13.26 -11.14 7.12
CA GLY A 266 13.76 -12.22 7.96
C GLY A 266 13.89 -11.80 9.43
N GLU A 267 14.31 -12.76 10.25
CA GLU A 267 14.45 -12.53 11.69
C GLU A 267 15.75 -11.80 12.04
N GLU A 268 16.81 -12.02 11.28
CA GLU A 268 18.14 -11.48 11.57
C GLU A 268 18.37 -10.14 10.88
N GLU A 269 18.89 -9.19 11.65
CA GLU A 269 19.26 -7.85 11.19
C GLU A 269 20.74 -7.59 11.48
N MET A 270 21.48 -7.09 10.51
CA MET A 270 22.85 -6.62 10.66
C MET A 270 22.88 -5.13 10.32
N ILE A 271 23.20 -4.30 11.30
CA ILE A 271 23.42 -2.87 11.09
C ILE A 271 24.75 -2.70 10.38
N LEU A 272 24.72 -2.25 9.13
CA LEU A 272 25.93 -1.98 8.33
C LEU A 272 26.49 -0.59 8.62
N ASP A 273 25.60 0.36 8.94
CA ASP A 273 25.96 1.72 9.35
C ASP A 273 24.83 2.36 10.17
N GLY A 274 25.21 3.26 11.09
CA GLY A 274 24.27 4.05 11.87
C GLY A 274 23.67 3.34 13.09
N LYS A 275 22.46 3.77 13.50
CA LYS A 275 21.86 3.36 14.80
C LYS A 275 20.85 2.22 14.70
N GLY A 276 20.53 1.73 13.50
CA GLY A 276 19.48 0.72 13.28
C GLY A 276 18.04 1.27 13.30
N TYR A 277 17.88 2.59 13.40
CA TYR A 277 16.57 3.26 13.37
C TYR A 277 16.68 4.66 12.78
N ILE A 278 15.53 5.21 12.42
CA ILE A 278 15.35 6.64 12.13
C ILE A 278 14.35 7.24 13.10
N GLU A 279 14.26 8.55 13.11
CA GLU A 279 13.26 9.28 13.88
C GLU A 279 12.34 10.06 12.94
N ASP A 280 11.08 10.22 13.34
CA ASP A 280 10.14 11.14 12.69
C ASP A 280 9.24 11.80 13.74
N ARG A 281 8.53 12.84 13.34
CA ARG A 281 7.60 13.58 14.19
C ARG A 281 6.16 13.32 13.78
N LEU A 282 5.27 13.27 14.76
CA LEU A 282 3.83 13.15 14.53
C LEU A 282 3.10 13.81 15.71
N LEU A 283 2.23 14.78 15.44
CA LEU A 283 1.43 15.50 16.46
C LEU A 283 2.26 15.98 17.66
N GLY A 284 3.42 16.57 17.39
CA GLY A 284 4.30 17.13 18.42
C GLY A 284 5.25 16.14 19.11
N HIS A 285 5.07 14.84 18.90
CA HIS A 285 5.91 13.80 19.47
C HIS A 285 6.97 13.31 18.48
N THR A 286 8.14 12.90 18.99
CA THR A 286 9.23 12.30 18.21
C THR A 286 9.23 10.79 18.43
N TYR A 287 9.18 10.04 17.34
CA TYR A 287 9.11 8.57 17.35
C TYR A 287 10.39 7.95 16.80
N ARG A 288 10.93 6.97 17.52
CA ARG A 288 11.90 6.02 17.00
C ARG A 288 11.18 5.00 16.12
N ILE A 289 11.73 4.78 14.91
CA ILE A 289 11.17 3.90 13.89
C ILE A 289 12.25 2.88 13.51
N SER A 290 12.13 1.65 14.04
CA SER A 290 13.00 0.52 13.73
C SER A 290 12.58 -0.17 12.42
N LEU A 291 13.36 -1.14 11.94
CA LEU A 291 13.02 -1.85 10.69
C LEU A 291 11.66 -2.52 10.74
N LYS A 292 11.35 -3.27 11.81
CA LYS A 292 10.09 -4.02 11.95
C LYS A 292 8.93 -3.17 12.47
N SER A 293 9.17 -1.96 12.99
CA SER A 293 8.12 -1.08 13.50
C SER A 293 7.13 -0.68 12.39
N PHE A 294 5.86 -0.81 12.67
CA PHE A 294 4.82 -0.20 11.84
C PHE A 294 4.78 1.31 12.08
N TYR A 295 4.79 2.06 11.03
CA TYR A 295 4.58 3.51 11.03
C TYR A 295 3.71 3.88 9.82
N GLN A 296 2.77 4.80 10.00
CA GLN A 296 1.81 5.16 8.95
C GLN A 296 2.52 5.73 7.72
N ILE A 297 2.14 5.23 6.55
CA ILE A 297 2.86 5.51 5.29
C ILE A 297 2.60 6.89 4.68
N ASN A 298 1.59 7.59 5.18
CA ASN A 298 1.21 8.94 4.75
C ASN A 298 1.25 9.88 5.95
N PRO A 299 2.38 10.55 6.23
CA PRO A 299 2.57 11.35 7.43
C PRO A 299 1.59 12.52 7.54
N GLN A 300 1.28 13.19 6.44
CA GLN A 300 0.33 14.30 6.45
C GLN A 300 -1.11 13.84 6.75
N GLN A 301 -1.52 12.73 6.15
CA GLN A 301 -2.90 12.26 6.33
C GLN A 301 -3.11 11.54 7.65
N VAL A 302 -2.08 10.97 8.26
CA VAL A 302 -2.19 10.37 9.60
C VAL A 302 -2.43 11.42 10.68
N GLU A 303 -1.88 12.63 10.55
CA GLU A 303 -2.17 13.74 11.46
C GLU A 303 -3.65 14.10 11.42
N VAL A 304 -4.23 14.23 10.21
CA VAL A 304 -5.67 14.48 10.04
C VAL A 304 -6.50 13.33 10.63
N LEU A 305 -6.09 12.08 10.40
CA LEU A 305 -6.78 10.91 10.94
C LEU A 305 -6.78 10.90 12.47
N TYR A 306 -5.62 11.12 13.09
CA TYR A 306 -5.51 11.08 14.54
C TYR A 306 -6.18 12.27 15.22
N GLN A 307 -6.09 13.47 14.64
CA GLN A 307 -6.82 14.64 15.12
C GLN A 307 -8.33 14.41 15.09
N LYS A 308 -8.86 13.81 14.01
CA LYS A 308 -10.29 13.46 13.94
C LYS A 308 -10.69 12.37 14.95
N ALA A 309 -9.85 11.38 15.17
CA ALA A 309 -10.10 10.37 16.20
C ALA A 309 -10.16 10.99 17.61
N ILE A 310 -9.23 11.91 17.93
CA ILE A 310 -9.20 12.64 19.20
C ILE A 310 -10.44 13.53 19.35
N GLU A 311 -10.81 14.27 18.30
CA GLU A 311 -12.00 15.13 18.28
C GLU A 311 -13.29 14.33 18.55
N PHE A 312 -13.47 13.20 17.85
CA PHE A 312 -14.67 12.37 17.99
C PHE A 312 -14.74 11.61 19.31
N ALA A 313 -13.59 11.31 19.91
CA ALA A 313 -13.53 10.64 21.20
C ALA A 313 -14.02 11.53 22.36
N GLN A 314 -14.07 12.87 22.20
CA GLN A 314 -14.51 13.84 23.22
C GLN A 314 -13.87 13.58 24.59
N LEU A 315 -12.58 13.34 24.59
CA LEU A 315 -11.79 12.92 25.77
C LEU A 315 -11.84 13.92 26.91
N LYS A 316 -11.82 13.40 28.13
CA LYS A 316 -11.77 14.19 29.37
C LYS A 316 -10.52 13.85 30.17
N PRO A 317 -9.96 14.79 30.94
CA PRO A 317 -8.77 14.55 31.78
C PRO A 317 -8.93 13.44 32.83
N THR A 318 -10.17 13.01 33.11
CA THR A 318 -10.49 11.90 34.03
C THR A 318 -10.53 10.52 33.35
N ASP A 319 -10.53 10.48 32.02
CA ASP A 319 -10.74 9.26 31.27
C ASP A 319 -9.52 8.34 31.32
N ILE A 320 -9.79 7.05 31.18
CA ILE A 320 -8.82 5.99 30.98
C ILE A 320 -9.08 5.39 29.59
N VAL A 321 -8.07 5.36 28.74
CA VAL A 321 -8.17 4.91 27.36
C VAL A 321 -7.35 3.64 27.15
N ILE A 322 -7.86 2.74 26.32
CA ILE A 322 -7.15 1.54 25.87
C ILE A 322 -6.90 1.67 24.36
N ASP A 323 -5.63 1.60 23.97
CA ASP A 323 -5.19 1.44 22.57
C ASP A 323 -4.87 -0.04 22.36
N ALA A 324 -5.80 -0.77 21.75
CA ALA A 324 -5.78 -2.23 21.68
C ALA A 324 -4.76 -2.80 20.67
N TYR A 325 -4.17 -1.99 19.83
CA TYR A 325 -3.16 -2.36 18.84
C TYR A 325 -2.14 -1.22 18.70
N CYS A 326 -1.47 -0.89 19.80
CA CYS A 326 -0.74 0.38 19.94
C CYS A 326 0.53 0.47 19.07
N GLY A 327 1.07 -0.65 18.58
CA GLY A 327 2.33 -0.67 17.86
C GLY A 327 3.43 0.03 18.65
N ILE A 328 4.09 1.01 18.03
CA ILE A 328 5.14 1.84 18.67
C ILE A 328 4.57 3.02 19.48
N GLY A 329 3.28 3.01 19.78
CA GLY A 329 2.61 4.01 20.61
C GLY A 329 2.19 5.30 19.91
N THR A 330 2.05 5.33 18.59
CA THR A 330 1.78 6.58 17.86
C THR A 330 0.46 7.23 18.24
N ILE A 331 -0.62 6.47 18.35
CA ILE A 331 -1.91 7.02 18.80
C ILE A 331 -1.97 7.11 20.32
N SER A 332 -1.39 6.15 21.06
CA SER A 332 -1.33 6.17 22.52
C SER A 332 -0.73 7.46 23.05
N LEU A 333 0.45 7.85 22.57
CA LEU A 333 1.12 9.07 22.99
C LEU A 333 0.35 10.33 22.57
N SER A 334 -0.26 10.32 21.39
CA SER A 334 -1.11 11.42 20.93
C SER A 334 -2.34 11.65 21.82
N LEU A 335 -2.88 10.57 22.43
CA LEU A 335 -4.04 10.62 23.33
C LEU A 335 -3.64 11.02 24.76
N ALA A 336 -2.43 10.67 25.21
CA ALA A 336 -1.99 10.80 26.60
C ALA A 336 -2.17 12.20 27.19
N GLN A 337 -1.96 13.25 26.39
CA GLN A 337 -2.12 14.65 26.82
C GLN A 337 -3.57 15.06 27.15
N TYR A 338 -4.56 14.28 26.75
CA TYR A 338 -6.00 14.59 26.92
C TYR A 338 -6.68 13.77 28.01
N VAL A 339 -6.01 12.77 28.59
CA VAL A 339 -6.62 11.78 29.48
C VAL A 339 -5.79 11.52 30.72
N LYS A 340 -6.42 10.92 31.74
CA LYS A 340 -5.73 10.52 32.97
C LYS A 340 -4.69 9.44 32.73
N LYS A 341 -5.02 8.45 31.87
CA LYS A 341 -4.14 7.31 31.60
C LYS A 341 -4.45 6.63 30.27
N VAL A 342 -3.41 6.12 29.61
CA VAL A 342 -3.52 5.29 28.41
C VAL A 342 -2.90 3.92 28.67
N TYR A 343 -3.60 2.85 28.32
CA TYR A 343 -3.07 1.50 28.27
C TYR A 343 -2.88 1.07 26.82
N GLY A 344 -1.63 0.84 26.41
CA GLY A 344 -1.30 0.29 25.09
C GLY A 344 -1.19 -1.23 25.17
N VAL A 345 -1.82 -1.94 24.24
CA VAL A 345 -1.74 -3.39 24.09
C VAL A 345 -1.21 -3.71 22.68
N GLU A 346 -0.18 -4.56 22.61
CA GLU A 346 0.45 -4.98 21.36
C GLU A 346 1.02 -6.40 21.55
N ILE A 347 0.91 -7.25 20.54
CA ILE A 347 1.43 -8.61 20.57
C ILE A 347 2.93 -8.70 20.25
N VAL A 348 3.45 -7.70 19.51
CA VAL A 348 4.86 -7.66 19.07
C VAL A 348 5.69 -7.03 20.17
N GLU A 349 6.48 -7.83 20.88
CA GLU A 349 7.32 -7.40 22.00
C GLU A 349 8.23 -6.22 21.62
N GLN A 350 8.92 -6.28 20.48
CA GLN A 350 9.79 -5.20 20.02
C GLN A 350 9.03 -3.87 19.83
N ALA A 351 7.78 -3.92 19.38
CA ALA A 351 6.96 -2.72 19.23
C ALA A 351 6.59 -2.10 20.58
N ILE A 352 6.37 -2.93 21.62
CA ILE A 352 6.15 -2.46 23.00
C ILE A 352 7.42 -1.79 23.55
N GLU A 353 8.60 -2.37 23.32
CA GLU A 353 9.86 -1.73 23.74
C GLU A 353 10.07 -0.38 23.01
N ASP A 354 9.82 -0.33 21.71
CA ASP A 354 9.84 0.94 20.96
C ASP A 354 8.79 1.94 21.50
N ALA A 355 7.59 1.47 21.90
CA ALA A 355 6.55 2.34 22.49
C ALA A 355 6.98 2.93 23.85
N LYS A 356 7.57 2.12 24.74
CA LYS A 356 8.11 2.60 26.02
C LYS A 356 9.24 3.61 25.83
N ASP A 357 10.17 3.34 24.90
CA ASP A 357 11.24 4.26 24.55
C ASP A 357 10.67 5.59 24.00
N ASN A 358 9.66 5.50 23.14
CA ASN A 358 8.97 6.68 22.60
C ASN A 358 8.23 7.47 23.69
N ALA A 359 7.56 6.83 24.64
CA ALA A 359 6.94 7.49 25.77
C ALA A 359 7.98 8.25 26.61
N LYS A 360 9.07 7.60 26.98
CA LYS A 360 10.17 8.20 27.73
C LYS A 360 10.80 9.39 27.00
N ARG A 361 11.05 9.28 25.68
CA ARG A 361 11.60 10.35 24.83
C ARG A 361 10.75 11.61 24.85
N ASN A 362 9.44 11.44 24.90
CA ASN A 362 8.48 12.53 24.84
C ASN A 362 8.00 12.99 26.23
N GLY A 363 8.55 12.45 27.33
CA GLY A 363 8.15 12.79 28.68
C GLY A 363 6.71 12.44 29.01
N VAL A 364 6.19 11.39 28.38
CA VAL A 364 4.84 10.86 28.62
C VAL A 364 4.95 9.69 29.59
N ASP A 365 4.30 9.81 30.75
CA ASP A 365 4.40 8.89 31.89
C ASP A 365 3.04 8.32 32.35
N ASN A 366 1.94 8.78 31.75
CA ASN A 366 0.58 8.33 32.02
C ASN A 366 0.08 7.36 30.97
#